data_036c99faec57d18e02126588437ff939
#
_entry.id   036c99faec57d18e02126588437ff939
#
_cell.length_a   1.000
_cell.length_b   1.000
_cell.length_c   1.000
_cell.angle_alpha   90.00
_cell.angle_beta   90.00
_cell.angle_gamma   90.00
#
_symmetry.space_group_name_H-M   'P 1'
#
loop_
_entity.id
_entity.type
_entity.pdbx_description
1 polymer ?
#
loop_
_entity_poly.entity_id
_entity_poly.type
_entity_poly.pdbx_seq_one_letter_code
_entity_poly.pdbx_strand_id
1 'polypeptide(L)'
;APNAAQHIHEYVTRAKLFIETVKRRNWTLKAILEAIVEVQREFLEFGPSHLKPLTMATVAARVGVSESTVSRALDGKYVLLPNGRVVSCEVFFDASLPVKERIRQLVQEEDPDSPLTDREIAQRLRREGMPIARRTAAKYREEVGIPPSSVRRLRRDLAEGGRSALRGLA
;
A
#
# COMPACT_ATOMS: atom_id res chain seq x y z
N ALA A 1 25.69 -18.30 52.35
CA ALA A 1 24.91 -18.15 51.15
C ALA A 1 24.83 -16.70 50.59
N PRO A 2 25.94 -15.94 50.46
CA PRO A 2 25.89 -14.62 49.83
C PRO A 2 25.58 -14.71 48.32
N ASN A 3 25.80 -15.84 47.69
CA ASN A 3 25.66 -16.01 46.24
C ASN A 3 24.19 -16.07 45.76
N ALA A 4 23.27 -16.60 46.52
CA ALA A 4 21.87 -16.73 46.13
C ALA A 4 21.14 -15.37 46.05
N ALA A 5 21.39 -14.46 47.00
CA ALA A 5 20.79 -13.13 47.00
C ALA A 5 21.29 -12.27 45.82
N GLN A 6 22.58 -12.39 45.46
CA GLN A 6 23.16 -11.73 44.31
C GLN A 6 22.54 -12.25 42.98
N HIS A 7 22.39 -13.57 42.85
CA HIS A 7 21.75 -14.15 41.65
C HIS A 7 20.30 -13.71 41.49
N ILE A 8 19.52 -13.68 42.57
CA ILE A 8 18.15 -13.19 42.55
C ILE A 8 18.11 -11.72 42.13
N HIS A 9 18.99 -10.88 42.64
CA HIS A 9 19.07 -9.48 42.27
C HIS A 9 19.40 -9.28 40.78
N GLU A 10 20.36 -10.04 40.27
CA GLU A 10 20.70 -10.03 38.81
C GLU A 10 19.50 -10.42 37.94
N TYR A 11 18.80 -11.51 38.29
CA TYR A 11 17.62 -11.95 37.50
C TYR A 11 16.49 -10.91 37.56
N VAL A 12 16.21 -10.31 38.69
CA VAL A 12 15.21 -9.26 38.84
C VAL A 12 15.60 -8.03 38.01
N THR A 13 16.87 -7.63 38.01
CA THR A 13 17.36 -6.49 37.24
C THR A 13 17.26 -6.75 35.77
N ARG A 14 17.65 -7.93 35.27
CA ARG A 14 17.50 -8.33 33.87
C ARG A 14 16.05 -8.38 33.44
N ALA A 15 15.16 -8.92 34.28
CA ALA A 15 13.73 -8.97 34.02
C ALA A 15 13.12 -7.55 33.92
N LYS A 16 13.48 -6.64 34.82
CA LYS A 16 13.06 -5.23 34.73
C LYS A 16 13.52 -4.56 33.47
N LEU A 17 14.80 -4.71 33.09
CA LEU A 17 15.36 -4.14 31.86
C LEU A 17 14.65 -4.69 30.63
N PHE A 18 14.34 -5.99 30.60
CA PHE A 18 13.61 -6.60 29.49
C PHE A 18 12.20 -6.02 29.36
N ILE A 19 11.47 -5.91 30.47
CA ILE A 19 10.12 -5.32 30.51
C ILE A 19 10.14 -3.86 30.03
N GLU A 20 11.10 -3.06 30.46
CA GLU A 20 11.25 -1.67 30.01
C GLU A 20 11.58 -1.58 28.52
N THR A 21 12.41 -2.48 28.00
CA THR A 21 12.74 -2.54 26.57
C THR A 21 11.50 -2.87 25.73
N VAL A 22 10.68 -3.83 26.16
CA VAL A 22 9.42 -4.16 25.50
C VAL A 22 8.43 -2.98 25.55
N LYS A 23 8.30 -2.33 26.71
CA LYS A 23 7.44 -1.13 26.86
C LYS A 23 7.89 0.00 25.92
N ARG A 24 9.19 0.28 25.85
CA ARG A 24 9.75 1.30 24.96
C ARG A 24 9.48 0.98 23.48
N ARG A 25 9.66 -0.28 23.07
CA ARG A 25 9.35 -0.74 21.72
C ARG A 25 7.88 -0.52 21.37
N ASN A 26 6.97 -0.91 22.26
CA ASN A 26 5.54 -0.75 22.05
C ASN A 26 5.14 0.73 21.98
N TRP A 27 5.71 1.55 22.86
CA TRP A 27 5.47 3.00 22.83
C TRP A 27 5.95 3.64 21.51
N THR A 28 7.16 3.28 21.04
CA THR A 28 7.69 3.78 19.78
C THR A 28 6.81 3.37 18.61
N LEU A 29 6.40 2.10 18.53
CA LEU A 29 5.51 1.62 17.49
C LEU A 29 4.16 2.35 17.50
N LYS A 30 3.58 2.54 18.69
CA LYS A 30 2.33 3.28 18.86
C LYS A 30 2.47 4.72 18.36
N ALA A 31 3.51 5.43 18.77
CA ALA A 31 3.74 6.82 18.35
C ALA A 31 3.94 6.95 16.83
N ILE A 32 4.65 6.00 16.21
CA ILE A 32 4.82 5.94 14.75
C ILE A 32 3.47 5.74 14.06
N LEU A 33 2.66 4.78 14.51
CA LEU A 33 1.34 4.52 13.92
C LEU A 33 0.38 5.69 14.10
N GLU A 34 0.37 6.35 15.26
CA GLU A 34 -0.44 7.55 15.51
C GLU A 34 -0.06 8.68 14.55
N ALA A 35 1.25 8.92 14.33
CA ALA A 35 1.74 9.91 13.38
C ALA A 35 1.33 9.60 11.93
N ILE A 36 1.34 8.32 11.53
CA ILE A 36 0.89 7.88 10.20
C ILE A 36 -0.61 8.08 10.06
N VAL A 37 -1.42 7.61 11.01
CA VAL A 37 -2.88 7.71 10.99
C VAL A 37 -3.34 9.17 10.91
N GLU A 38 -2.68 10.07 11.62
CA GLU A 38 -3.01 11.49 11.60
C GLU A 38 -2.87 12.11 10.19
N VAL A 39 -1.84 11.71 9.43
CA VAL A 39 -1.64 12.17 8.05
C VAL A 39 -2.58 11.45 7.08
N GLN A 40 -2.80 10.16 7.28
CA GLN A 40 -3.49 9.27 6.33
C GLN A 40 -4.98 9.05 6.66
N ARG A 41 -5.63 9.97 7.39
CA ARG A 41 -7.06 9.87 7.74
C ARG A 41 -7.94 9.66 6.51
N GLU A 42 -7.73 10.45 5.46
CA GLU A 42 -8.51 10.37 4.23
C GLU A 42 -8.31 9.04 3.49
N PHE A 43 -7.08 8.50 3.50
CA PHE A 43 -6.83 7.16 2.98
C PHE A 43 -7.61 6.09 3.76
N LEU A 44 -7.64 6.19 5.08
CA LEU A 44 -8.35 5.23 5.93
C LEU A 44 -9.87 5.30 5.74
N GLU A 45 -10.41 6.48 5.43
CA GLU A 45 -11.85 6.72 5.26
C GLU A 45 -12.30 6.49 3.81
N PHE A 46 -11.58 7.03 2.82
CA PHE A 46 -11.99 7.05 1.41
C PHE A 46 -11.16 6.12 0.51
N GLY A 47 -10.13 5.49 1.02
CA GLY A 47 -9.34 4.47 0.31
C GLY A 47 -8.14 5.00 -0.48
N PRO A 48 -7.59 4.15 -1.38
CA PRO A 48 -6.26 4.33 -1.99
C PRO A 48 -6.06 5.63 -2.78
N SER A 49 -7.12 6.16 -3.39
CA SER A 49 -7.07 7.42 -4.17
C SER A 49 -6.72 8.65 -3.30
N HIS A 50 -6.91 8.54 -1.99
CA HIS A 50 -6.73 9.63 -1.02
C HIS A 50 -5.44 9.49 -0.19
N LEU A 51 -4.54 8.61 -0.61
CA LEU A 51 -3.25 8.47 0.05
C LEU A 51 -2.42 9.75 -0.13
N LYS A 52 -2.05 10.37 0.99
CA LYS A 52 -1.19 11.55 1.00
C LYS A 52 0.29 11.17 0.91
N PRO A 53 1.12 11.96 0.23
CA PRO A 53 2.56 11.73 0.23
C PRO A 53 3.11 11.76 1.66
N LEU A 54 3.80 10.69 2.05
CA LEU A 54 4.42 10.55 3.36
C LEU A 54 5.74 9.81 3.20
N THR A 55 6.76 10.25 3.92
CA THR A 55 8.08 9.59 3.96
C THR A 55 8.40 9.10 5.37
N MET A 56 9.23 8.06 5.46
CA MET A 56 9.71 7.58 6.76
C MET A 56 10.49 8.65 7.51
N ALA A 57 11.23 9.51 6.79
CA ALA A 57 11.95 10.65 7.37
C ALA A 57 11.00 11.66 8.03
N THR A 58 9.85 11.96 7.41
CA THR A 58 8.85 12.86 7.98
C THR A 58 8.25 12.28 9.28
N VAL A 59 7.93 10.99 9.29
CA VAL A 59 7.43 10.31 10.50
C VAL A 59 8.50 10.28 11.58
N ALA A 60 9.74 9.97 11.23
CA ALA A 60 10.88 9.93 12.14
C ALA A 60 11.09 11.29 12.84
N ALA A 61 11.09 12.37 12.08
CA ALA A 61 11.22 13.74 12.62
C ALA A 61 10.07 14.08 13.58
N ARG A 62 8.84 13.66 13.26
CA ARG A 62 7.65 13.93 14.08
C ARG A 62 7.66 13.18 15.41
N VAL A 63 8.15 11.95 15.41
CA VAL A 63 8.20 11.07 16.61
C VAL A 63 9.48 11.30 17.42
N GLY A 64 10.51 11.94 16.84
CA GLY A 64 11.80 12.16 17.49
C GLY A 64 12.68 10.91 17.50
N VAL A 65 12.63 10.10 16.46
CA VAL A 65 13.45 8.89 16.28
C VAL A 65 14.20 8.94 14.95
N SER A 66 15.11 7.97 14.71
CA SER A 66 15.76 7.86 13.41
C SER A 66 14.86 7.20 12.37
N GLU A 67 15.07 7.49 11.09
CA GLU A 67 14.35 6.86 9.98
C GLU A 67 14.51 5.33 9.98
N SER A 68 15.71 4.85 10.29
CA SER A 68 15.97 3.40 10.43
C SER A 68 15.17 2.77 11.58
N THR A 69 14.83 3.52 12.62
CA THR A 69 13.96 3.07 13.70
C THR A 69 12.53 2.92 13.21
N VAL A 70 12.02 3.87 12.41
CA VAL A 70 10.69 3.79 11.79
C VAL A 70 10.61 2.57 10.87
N SER A 71 11.58 2.42 9.97
CA SER A 71 11.65 1.29 9.03
C SER A 71 11.62 -0.06 9.77
N ARG A 72 12.48 -0.26 10.76
CA ARG A 72 12.52 -1.51 11.56
C ARG A 72 11.27 -1.73 12.40
N ALA A 73 10.64 -0.66 12.89
CA ALA A 73 9.41 -0.78 13.66
C ALA A 73 8.23 -1.24 12.81
N LEU A 74 8.19 -0.86 11.53
CA LEU A 74 7.11 -1.20 10.59
C LEU A 74 7.38 -2.45 9.76
N ASP A 75 8.64 -2.92 9.72
CA ASP A 75 9.02 -4.11 8.97
C ASP A 75 8.19 -5.34 9.37
N GLY A 76 7.63 -6.01 8.36
CA GLY A 76 6.75 -7.16 8.54
C GLY A 76 5.49 -6.89 9.35
N LYS A 77 5.05 -5.64 9.51
CA LYS A 77 3.81 -5.27 10.21
C LYS A 77 2.66 -5.06 9.24
N TYR A 78 1.49 -5.49 9.67
CA TYR A 78 0.25 -5.36 8.94
C TYR A 78 -0.78 -4.63 9.78
N VAL A 79 -1.68 -3.93 9.12
CA VAL A 79 -2.81 -3.24 9.74
C VAL A 79 -4.12 -3.70 9.11
N LEU A 80 -5.14 -3.80 9.93
CA LEU A 80 -6.51 -4.02 9.49
C LEU A 80 -7.15 -2.64 9.25
N LEU A 81 -7.50 -2.37 7.99
CA LEU A 81 -8.20 -1.14 7.61
C LEU A 81 -9.68 -1.19 8.02
N PRO A 82 -10.36 -0.03 8.15
CA PRO A 82 -11.79 0.04 8.49
C PRO A 82 -12.70 -0.75 7.53
N ASN A 83 -12.28 -0.92 6.28
CA ASN A 83 -13.00 -1.71 5.26
C ASN A 83 -12.76 -3.23 5.37
N GLY A 84 -12.11 -3.72 6.43
CA GLY A 84 -11.81 -5.13 6.67
C GLY A 84 -10.60 -5.70 5.89
N ARG A 85 -9.89 -4.89 5.11
CA ARG A 85 -8.70 -5.35 4.38
C ARG A 85 -7.46 -5.28 5.26
N VAL A 86 -6.63 -6.32 5.19
CA VAL A 86 -5.30 -6.34 5.83
C VAL A 86 -4.27 -5.90 4.79
N VAL A 87 -3.47 -4.90 5.15
CA VAL A 87 -2.41 -4.34 4.30
C VAL A 87 -1.10 -4.23 5.07
N SER A 88 0.05 -4.30 4.37
CA SER A 88 1.34 -3.98 4.97
C SER A 88 1.41 -2.51 5.38
N CYS A 89 2.10 -2.19 6.47
CA CYS A 89 2.33 -0.80 6.87
C CYS A 89 3.12 0.01 5.83
N GLU A 90 3.83 -0.65 4.91
CA GLU A 90 4.54 -0.02 3.80
C GLU A 90 3.61 0.74 2.84
N VAL A 91 2.34 0.32 2.77
CA VAL A 91 1.32 0.96 1.89
C VAL A 91 1.17 2.45 2.16
N PHE A 92 1.35 2.89 3.40
CA PHE A 92 1.23 4.31 3.76
C PHE A 92 2.33 5.21 3.17
N PHE A 93 3.38 4.61 2.62
CA PHE A 93 4.53 5.30 2.01
C PHE A 93 4.59 5.08 0.49
N ASP A 94 3.65 4.33 -0.10
CA ASP A 94 3.60 4.07 -1.55
C ASP A 94 2.92 5.22 -2.29
N ALA A 95 3.70 6.23 -2.64
CA ALA A 95 3.23 7.38 -3.42
C ALA A 95 2.67 6.99 -4.81
N SER A 96 2.91 5.77 -5.29
CA SER A 96 2.36 5.29 -6.57
C SER A 96 0.94 4.75 -6.46
N LEU A 97 0.47 4.47 -5.25
CA LEU A 97 -0.82 3.82 -5.01
C LEU A 97 -2.02 4.60 -5.56
N PRO A 98 -2.14 5.93 -5.40
CA PRO A 98 -3.25 6.70 -5.99
C PRO A 98 -3.26 6.61 -7.51
N VAL A 99 -2.08 6.66 -8.13
CA VAL A 99 -1.95 6.55 -9.59
C VAL A 99 -2.35 5.15 -10.09
N LYS A 100 -1.91 4.11 -9.41
CA LYS A 100 -2.29 2.72 -9.71
C LYS A 100 -3.80 2.50 -9.58
N GLU A 101 -4.40 3.07 -8.55
CA GLU A 101 -5.84 2.99 -8.35
C GLU A 101 -6.61 3.73 -9.45
N ARG A 102 -6.14 4.91 -9.85
CA ARG A 102 -6.75 5.64 -10.97
C ARG A 102 -6.63 4.89 -12.30
N ILE A 103 -5.52 4.19 -12.54
CA ILE A 103 -5.37 3.31 -13.71
C ILE A 103 -6.43 2.19 -13.69
N ARG A 104 -6.69 1.57 -12.54
CA ARG A 104 -7.76 0.56 -12.42
C ARG A 104 -9.13 1.13 -12.79
N GLN A 105 -9.47 2.30 -12.26
CA GLN A 105 -10.72 2.98 -12.56
C GLN A 105 -10.85 3.32 -14.04
N LEU A 106 -9.80 3.91 -14.65
CA LEU A 106 -9.79 4.24 -16.08
C LEU A 106 -10.03 3.00 -16.97
N VAL A 107 -9.49 1.85 -16.59
CA VAL A 107 -9.70 0.60 -17.33
C VAL A 107 -11.08 -0.01 -17.04
N GLN A 108 -11.65 0.17 -15.87
CA GLN A 108 -13.02 -0.24 -15.58
C GLN A 108 -14.06 0.61 -16.32
N GLU A 109 -13.76 1.89 -16.53
CA GLU A 109 -14.60 2.87 -17.22
C GLU A 109 -14.36 2.91 -18.75
N GLU A 110 -13.34 2.17 -19.28
CA GLU A 110 -13.01 2.20 -20.69
C GLU A 110 -14.09 1.59 -21.58
N ASP A 111 -14.19 2.07 -22.80
CA ASP A 111 -15.02 1.45 -23.83
C ASP A 111 -14.44 0.06 -24.17
N PRO A 112 -15.22 -1.01 -23.97
CA PRO A 112 -14.78 -2.36 -24.30
C PRO A 112 -14.39 -2.53 -25.77
N ASP A 113 -14.96 -1.75 -26.71
CA ASP A 113 -14.65 -1.78 -28.15
C ASP A 113 -13.33 -1.07 -28.46
N SER A 114 -12.91 -0.15 -27.59
CA SER A 114 -11.72 0.65 -27.76
C SER A 114 -10.89 0.71 -26.47
N PRO A 115 -10.27 -0.41 -26.03
CA PRO A 115 -9.50 -0.44 -24.80
C PRO A 115 -8.33 0.55 -24.81
N LEU A 116 -8.19 1.31 -23.72
CA LEU A 116 -7.17 2.34 -23.56
C LEU A 116 -5.75 1.80 -23.68
N THR A 117 -4.95 2.39 -24.55
CA THR A 117 -3.52 2.14 -24.63
C THR A 117 -2.77 2.80 -23.46
N ASP A 118 -1.56 2.33 -23.16
CA ASP A 118 -0.71 2.93 -22.10
C ASP A 118 -0.39 4.43 -22.38
N ARG A 119 -0.43 4.85 -23.65
CA ARG A 119 -0.28 6.25 -24.05
C ARG A 119 -1.51 7.07 -23.67
N GLU A 120 -2.69 6.56 -23.91
CA GLU A 120 -3.96 7.24 -23.60
C GLU A 120 -4.17 7.29 -22.08
N ILE A 121 -3.84 6.22 -21.36
CA ILE A 121 -3.83 6.21 -19.89
C ILE A 121 -2.93 7.33 -19.36
N ALA A 122 -1.68 7.42 -19.83
CA ALA A 122 -0.75 8.47 -19.42
C ALA A 122 -1.25 9.87 -19.75
N GLN A 123 -1.94 10.05 -20.89
CA GLN A 123 -2.53 11.34 -21.29
C GLN A 123 -3.71 11.73 -20.39
N ARG A 124 -4.59 10.78 -20.04
CA ARG A 124 -5.71 11.03 -19.12
C ARG A 124 -5.20 11.40 -17.73
N LEU A 125 -4.26 10.62 -17.18
CA LEU A 125 -3.63 10.91 -15.88
C LEU A 125 -2.97 12.29 -15.86
N ARG A 126 -2.30 12.71 -16.95
CA ARG A 126 -1.72 14.05 -17.04
C ARG A 126 -2.78 15.15 -16.96
N ARG A 127 -3.94 14.97 -17.61
CA ARG A 127 -5.07 15.93 -17.55
C ARG A 127 -5.67 16.03 -16.14
N GLU A 128 -5.59 14.95 -15.37
CA GLU A 128 -6.07 14.87 -13.99
C GLU A 128 -5.02 15.34 -12.96
N GLY A 129 -3.88 15.91 -13.41
CA GLY A 129 -2.83 16.42 -12.52
C GLY A 129 -1.87 15.36 -11.98
N MET A 130 -1.90 14.14 -12.53
CA MET A 130 -1.01 13.02 -12.20
C MET A 130 -0.08 12.68 -13.36
N PRO A 131 0.90 13.56 -13.72
CA PRO A 131 1.73 13.36 -14.89
C PRO A 131 2.71 12.21 -14.71
N ILE A 132 2.55 11.15 -15.50
CA ILE A 132 3.49 10.04 -15.58
C ILE A 132 3.88 9.77 -17.04
N ALA A 133 5.05 9.17 -17.24
CA ALA A 133 5.48 8.73 -18.56
C ALA A 133 4.70 7.48 -19.01
N ARG A 134 4.57 7.27 -20.33
CA ARG A 134 3.95 6.07 -20.91
C ARG A 134 4.54 4.76 -20.33
N ARG A 135 5.87 4.69 -20.18
CA ARG A 135 6.54 3.50 -19.62
C ARG A 135 6.13 3.24 -18.16
N THR A 136 5.96 4.31 -17.38
CA THR A 136 5.50 4.21 -15.99
C THR A 136 4.04 3.77 -15.95
N ALA A 137 3.19 4.27 -16.86
CA ALA A 137 1.80 3.82 -16.97
C ALA A 137 1.71 2.31 -17.28
N ALA A 138 2.53 1.83 -18.23
CA ALA A 138 2.62 0.41 -18.54
C ALA A 138 3.06 -0.43 -17.33
N LYS A 139 4.12 0.00 -16.64
CA LYS A 139 4.63 -0.66 -15.44
C LYS A 139 3.55 -0.74 -14.34
N TYR A 140 2.89 0.36 -14.02
CA TYR A 140 1.87 0.39 -12.99
C TYR A 140 0.62 -0.43 -13.36
N ARG A 141 0.21 -0.42 -14.65
CA ARG A 141 -0.84 -1.29 -15.16
C ARG A 141 -0.51 -2.78 -14.95
N GLU A 142 0.72 -3.18 -15.25
CA GLU A 142 1.20 -4.56 -15.05
C GLU A 142 1.25 -4.94 -13.57
N GLU A 143 1.76 -4.07 -12.71
CA GLU A 143 1.81 -4.28 -11.26
C GLU A 143 0.43 -4.47 -10.64
N VAL A 144 -0.60 -3.86 -11.21
CA VAL A 144 -2.00 -4.06 -10.77
C VAL A 144 -2.71 -5.22 -11.48
N GLY A 145 -1.99 -6.00 -12.29
CA GLY A 145 -2.51 -7.21 -12.95
C GLY A 145 -3.41 -6.94 -14.16
N ILE A 146 -3.38 -5.73 -14.74
CA ILE A 146 -4.17 -5.38 -15.92
C ILE A 146 -3.38 -5.69 -17.20
N PRO A 147 -3.89 -6.54 -18.12
CA PRO A 147 -3.21 -6.86 -19.35
C PRO A 147 -3.19 -5.67 -20.34
N PRO A 148 -2.28 -5.64 -21.33
CA PRO A 148 -2.23 -4.58 -22.34
C PRO A 148 -3.52 -4.53 -23.18
N SER A 149 -3.79 -3.37 -23.80
CA SER A 149 -5.02 -3.12 -24.59
C SER A 149 -5.27 -4.15 -25.68
N SER A 150 -4.23 -4.64 -26.34
CA SER A 150 -4.33 -5.71 -27.34
C SER A 150 -4.88 -7.01 -26.79
N VAL A 151 -4.44 -7.42 -25.58
CA VAL A 151 -4.93 -8.64 -24.91
C VAL A 151 -6.35 -8.43 -24.40
N ARG A 152 -6.68 -7.23 -23.88
CA ARG A 152 -8.05 -6.93 -23.41
C ARG A 152 -9.04 -6.98 -24.58
N ARG A 153 -8.68 -6.47 -25.74
CA ARG A 153 -9.47 -6.57 -26.99
C ARG A 153 -9.68 -8.03 -27.40
N LEU A 154 -8.59 -8.80 -27.48
CA LEU A 154 -8.66 -10.22 -27.86
C LEU A 154 -9.56 -11.04 -26.95
N ARG A 155 -9.46 -10.84 -25.63
CA ARG A 155 -10.32 -11.56 -24.66
C ARG A 155 -11.80 -11.26 -24.87
N ARG A 156 -12.13 -10.04 -25.25
CA ARG A 156 -13.49 -9.65 -25.57
C ARG A 156 -13.98 -10.33 -26.83
N ASP A 157 -13.21 -10.25 -27.95
CA ASP A 157 -13.57 -10.84 -29.23
C ASP A 157 -13.84 -12.35 -29.09
N LEU A 158 -13.05 -13.05 -28.28
CA LEU A 158 -13.27 -14.46 -27.94
C LEU A 158 -14.56 -14.67 -27.12
N ALA A 159 -14.87 -13.77 -26.18
CA ALA A 159 -16.10 -13.88 -25.39
C ALA A 159 -17.38 -13.65 -26.22
N GLU A 160 -17.32 -12.76 -27.21
CA GLU A 160 -18.44 -12.47 -28.12
C GLU A 160 -18.59 -13.54 -29.21
N GLY A 161 -17.49 -14.00 -29.79
CA GLY A 161 -17.49 -15.12 -30.75
C GLY A 161 -18.05 -16.41 -30.13
N GLY A 162 -17.71 -16.71 -28.88
CA GLY A 162 -18.27 -17.85 -28.13
C GLY A 162 -19.79 -17.73 -27.89
N ARG A 163 -20.29 -16.52 -27.59
CA ARG A 163 -21.75 -16.27 -27.41
C ARG A 163 -22.52 -16.38 -28.74
N SER A 164 -21.93 -15.95 -29.83
CA SER A 164 -22.55 -16.06 -31.18
C SER A 164 -22.65 -17.52 -31.62
N ALA A 165 -21.62 -18.34 -31.35
CA ALA A 165 -21.61 -19.76 -31.66
C ALA A 165 -22.69 -20.53 -30.87
N LEU A 166 -22.93 -20.20 -29.61
CA LEU A 166 -23.94 -20.81 -28.76
C LEU A 166 -25.39 -20.41 -29.16
N ARG A 167 -25.59 -19.19 -29.70
CA ARG A 167 -26.89 -18.73 -30.21
C ARG A 167 -27.27 -19.36 -31.54
N GLY A 168 -26.31 -19.86 -32.32
CA GLY A 168 -26.56 -20.55 -33.59
C GLY A 168 -26.89 -22.04 -33.44
N LEU A 169 -26.80 -22.59 -32.22
CA LEU A 169 -27.10 -24.01 -31.91
C LEU A 169 -28.42 -24.22 -31.16
N ALA A 170 -29.19 -23.17 -30.92
CA ALA A 170 -30.53 -23.19 -30.35
C ALA A 170 -31.59 -22.86 -31.42
#